data_dda16af0c18a731f53f66b560fd8ed05
#
_entry.id   dda16af0c18a731f53f66b560fd8ed05
#
_cell.length_a   1.000
_cell.length_b   1.000
_cell.length_c   1.000
_cell.angle_alpha   90.00
_cell.angle_beta   90.00
_cell.angle_gamma   90.00
#
_symmetry.space_group_name_H-M   'P 1'
#
loop_
_entity.id
_entity.type
_entity.pdbx_description
1 polymer ?
#
loop_
_entity_poly.entity_id
_entity_poly.type
_entity_poly.pdbx_seq_one_letter_code
_entity_poly.pdbx_strand_id
1 'polypeptide(L)'
;MSSCPLTLQSMIATILQFWSEQGCVIHQGYDLEVGAGTFNPATFLRALGPEPYKTAYVEPSRRPQDGRYGIHPNRLQNYPQLQVILKPVPENFLTLYTESLRAIGLDLCEHDIRFVHDDWENPTIGAWGLGWEVWLNGMEITQLTYFQAIGSKPLNTISGEVTYGIERVAMYLQKKDSVYDILWNDELTYGQIVKESEKAWSQYNFDTANVQMWLKHFEDFSEEAFATLEKGLPIPAYDFVIKASHAFNILDARGVISVTERTRYISRIRQLARAVADRYVEWRASLNYPLLKPYSSPALEKSSSSLPKLSSPEDFLLEIGSEELPAKFVPIGIQQLESLITKLLESYRIPYEKLEVFGSPRRLAVLIHKLTPITTQKASEKKGPPIASLFTESGEVSSQGQQFFSAQHVVLSHREELSQHTQFAIRVINQVEYLFFLTPETSIETAKILTEELPKLIHTMKFPKKMIWDMSGVEYARPIRWLVALYGNDILPLTIGSISASRNTQGHRQLDPRTLSISSPKDYLDTLRSACVIVSQKERQEIIEHGLRAHSSPTITPIMDSQLIEETVFLTEHPFVTCGKFSSTFCS
;
A
#
# COMPACT_ATOMS: atom_id res chain seq x y z
N MET A 1 26.91 -9.83 -29.76
CA MET A 1 25.96 -9.35 -30.80
C MET A 1 25.02 -8.40 -30.07
N SER A 2 25.07 -7.10 -30.35
CA SER A 2 24.10 -6.16 -29.82
C SER A 2 22.75 -6.50 -30.44
N SER A 3 21.87 -7.13 -29.69
CA SER A 3 20.48 -7.33 -30.12
C SER A 3 19.89 -5.94 -30.43
N CYS A 4 19.30 -5.78 -31.61
CA CYS A 4 18.55 -4.60 -31.96
C CYS A 4 17.46 -4.39 -30.87
N PRO A 5 17.27 -3.19 -30.33
CA PRO A 5 16.26 -2.97 -29.32
C PRO A 5 14.87 -3.29 -29.86
N LEU A 6 13.97 -3.78 -28.99
CA LEU A 6 12.61 -4.13 -29.40
C LEU A 6 11.90 -2.90 -30.00
N THR A 7 11.20 -3.12 -31.11
CA THR A 7 10.26 -2.14 -31.67
C THR A 7 9.07 -1.97 -30.73
N LEU A 8 8.31 -0.88 -30.85
CA LEU A 8 7.15 -0.61 -30.02
C LEU A 8 6.13 -1.77 -30.07
N GLN A 9 5.81 -2.26 -31.27
CA GLN A 9 4.87 -3.37 -31.43
C GLN A 9 5.38 -4.68 -30.81
N SER A 10 6.68 -4.97 -30.95
CA SER A 10 7.29 -6.17 -30.37
C SER A 10 7.35 -6.09 -28.85
N MET A 11 7.63 -4.91 -28.29
CA MET A 11 7.60 -4.67 -26.85
C MET A 11 6.20 -4.90 -26.28
N ILE A 12 5.16 -4.32 -26.90
CA ILE A 12 3.76 -4.50 -26.50
C ILE A 12 3.40 -6.00 -26.51
N ALA A 13 3.73 -6.70 -27.61
CA ALA A 13 3.44 -8.12 -27.72
C ALA A 13 4.14 -8.95 -26.62
N THR A 14 5.39 -8.63 -26.30
CA THR A 14 6.16 -9.29 -25.23
C THR A 14 5.54 -9.07 -23.85
N ILE A 15 5.12 -7.84 -23.52
CA ILE A 15 4.47 -7.54 -22.23
C ILE A 15 3.12 -8.27 -22.13
N LEU A 16 2.30 -8.24 -23.19
CA LEU A 16 1.02 -8.95 -23.21
C LEU A 16 1.21 -10.47 -23.08
N GLN A 17 2.21 -11.03 -23.75
CA GLN A 17 2.56 -12.45 -23.61
C GLN A 17 2.95 -12.79 -22.17
N PHE A 18 3.83 -11.99 -21.56
CA PHE A 18 4.22 -12.15 -20.15
C PHE A 18 2.99 -12.22 -19.23
N TRP A 19 2.07 -11.26 -19.36
CA TRP A 19 0.87 -11.23 -18.52
C TRP A 19 -0.13 -12.34 -18.83
N SER A 20 -0.20 -12.78 -20.10
CA SER A 20 -0.98 -13.97 -20.48
C SER A 20 -0.48 -15.22 -19.75
N GLU A 21 0.85 -15.39 -19.64
CA GLU A 21 1.48 -16.49 -18.90
C GLU A 21 1.23 -16.42 -17.39
N GLN A 22 0.96 -15.21 -16.84
CA GLN A 22 0.50 -15.02 -15.46
C GLN A 22 -1.01 -15.27 -15.29
N GLY A 23 -1.70 -15.74 -16.34
CA GLY A 23 -3.12 -16.08 -16.34
C GLY A 23 -4.05 -14.89 -16.54
N CYS A 24 -3.56 -13.78 -17.10
CA CYS A 24 -4.40 -12.66 -17.50
C CYS A 24 -5.16 -12.98 -18.80
N VAL A 25 -6.45 -12.62 -18.82
CA VAL A 25 -7.23 -12.54 -20.06
C VAL A 25 -6.74 -11.33 -20.85
N ILE A 26 -6.35 -11.53 -22.11
CA ILE A 26 -5.93 -10.43 -22.97
C ILE A 26 -7.16 -9.83 -23.65
N HIS A 27 -7.52 -8.60 -23.23
CA HIS A 27 -8.57 -7.82 -23.87
C HIS A 27 -8.02 -6.89 -24.93
N GLN A 28 -8.90 -6.43 -25.82
CA GLN A 28 -8.65 -5.29 -26.68
C GLN A 28 -8.99 -4.00 -25.93
N GLY A 29 -8.47 -2.86 -26.40
CA GLY A 29 -8.91 -1.56 -25.92
C GLY A 29 -10.42 -1.37 -26.12
N TYR A 30 -11.01 -0.50 -25.30
CA TYR A 30 -12.44 -0.23 -25.38
C TYR A 30 -12.77 0.65 -26.59
N ASP A 31 -13.97 0.49 -27.13
CA ASP A 31 -14.40 1.20 -28.35
C ASP A 31 -15.03 2.58 -28.09
N LEU A 32 -14.81 3.11 -26.87
CA LEU A 32 -15.19 4.48 -26.47
C LEU A 32 -13.96 5.27 -26.00
N GLU A 33 -14.09 6.60 -26.07
CA GLU A 33 -13.01 7.49 -25.63
C GLU A 33 -12.91 7.50 -24.10
N VAL A 34 -11.81 6.97 -23.58
CA VAL A 34 -11.51 6.95 -22.16
C VAL A 34 -10.28 7.81 -21.83
N GLY A 35 -10.29 8.47 -20.68
CA GLY A 35 -9.17 9.30 -20.22
C GLY A 35 -8.01 8.53 -19.58
N ALA A 36 -8.23 7.25 -19.26
CA ALA A 36 -7.24 6.35 -18.73
C ALA A 36 -7.72 4.90 -18.86
N GLY A 37 -6.81 3.94 -18.83
CA GLY A 37 -7.15 2.52 -18.83
C GLY A 37 -8.09 2.10 -17.71
N THR A 38 -8.06 2.78 -16.56
CA THR A 38 -8.95 2.54 -15.42
C THR A 38 -10.44 2.73 -15.76
N PHE A 39 -10.77 3.55 -16.77
CA PHE A 39 -12.17 3.72 -17.21
C PHE A 39 -12.71 2.54 -18.01
N ASN A 40 -11.85 1.70 -18.58
CA ASN A 40 -12.30 0.51 -19.29
C ASN A 40 -13.16 -0.36 -18.36
N PRO A 41 -14.33 -0.86 -18.82
CA PRO A 41 -15.17 -1.77 -18.03
C PRO A 41 -14.43 -2.98 -17.47
N ALA A 42 -13.39 -3.48 -18.16
CA ALA A 42 -12.55 -4.57 -17.69
C ALA A 42 -11.76 -4.22 -16.40
N THR A 43 -11.55 -2.94 -16.13
CA THR A 43 -11.01 -2.44 -14.85
C THR A 43 -12.13 -1.95 -13.95
N PHE A 44 -12.86 -0.89 -14.33
CA PHE A 44 -13.81 -0.22 -13.44
C PHE A 44 -14.87 -1.16 -12.89
N LEU A 45 -15.57 -1.90 -13.76
CA LEU A 45 -16.65 -2.81 -13.33
C LEU A 45 -16.10 -4.08 -12.68
N ARG A 46 -15.01 -4.65 -13.22
CA ARG A 46 -14.46 -5.91 -12.73
C ARG A 46 -13.70 -5.78 -11.42
N ALA A 47 -13.22 -4.61 -11.05
CA ALA A 47 -12.66 -4.36 -9.73
C ALA A 47 -13.73 -4.41 -8.61
N LEU A 48 -15.02 -4.17 -8.95
CA LEU A 48 -16.13 -4.23 -8.02
C LEU A 48 -16.53 -5.67 -7.66
N GLY A 49 -17.13 -5.83 -6.48
CA GLY A 49 -17.62 -7.14 -6.01
C GLY A 49 -16.50 -8.11 -5.62
N PRO A 50 -16.85 -9.36 -5.24
CA PRO A 50 -15.91 -10.35 -4.72
C PRO A 50 -15.23 -11.21 -5.79
N GLU A 51 -15.66 -11.14 -7.04
CA GLU A 51 -15.21 -12.06 -8.10
C GLU A 51 -13.74 -11.83 -8.47
N PRO A 52 -12.92 -12.89 -8.55
CA PRO A 52 -11.55 -12.78 -9.02
C PRO A 52 -11.51 -12.42 -10.51
N TYR A 53 -10.53 -11.61 -10.90
CA TYR A 53 -10.34 -11.24 -12.30
C TYR A 53 -8.90 -10.82 -12.57
N LYS A 54 -8.32 -11.33 -13.66
CA LYS A 54 -7.00 -10.93 -14.14
C LYS A 54 -7.10 -10.57 -15.61
N THR A 55 -6.60 -9.41 -15.98
CA THR A 55 -6.65 -8.96 -17.37
C THR A 55 -5.47 -8.07 -17.72
N ALA A 56 -5.10 -8.05 -18.99
CA ALA A 56 -4.17 -7.09 -19.58
C ALA A 56 -4.69 -6.63 -20.96
N TYR A 57 -4.51 -5.35 -21.28
CA TYR A 57 -4.94 -4.77 -22.55
C TYR A 57 -4.20 -3.47 -22.83
N VAL A 58 -4.18 -3.07 -24.10
CA VAL A 58 -3.69 -1.76 -24.53
C VAL A 58 -4.88 -0.84 -24.71
N GLU A 59 -4.94 0.25 -23.96
CA GLU A 59 -6.01 1.23 -23.98
C GLU A 59 -5.56 2.53 -24.64
N PRO A 60 -6.16 2.92 -25.77
CA PRO A 60 -5.96 4.26 -26.32
C PRO A 60 -6.57 5.31 -25.38
N SER A 61 -5.74 5.94 -24.57
CA SER A 61 -6.19 6.96 -23.61
C SER A 61 -6.24 8.33 -24.23
N ARG A 62 -7.35 9.04 -24.06
CA ARG A 62 -7.54 10.39 -24.59
C ARG A 62 -7.68 11.42 -23.49
N ARG A 63 -6.73 12.37 -23.49
CA ARG A 63 -6.69 13.52 -22.57
C ARG A 63 -6.62 14.81 -23.36
N PRO A 64 -7.75 15.39 -23.79
CA PRO A 64 -7.80 16.58 -24.65
C PRO A 64 -6.93 17.74 -24.15
N GLN A 65 -6.83 17.96 -22.83
CA GLN A 65 -6.00 19.01 -22.23
C GLN A 65 -4.48 18.80 -22.40
N ASP A 66 -4.04 17.57 -22.67
CA ASP A 66 -2.62 17.24 -22.86
C ASP A 66 -2.12 17.49 -24.29
N GLY A 67 -2.96 17.93 -25.19
CA GLY A 67 -2.58 18.32 -26.54
C GLY A 67 -1.45 19.35 -26.54
N ARG A 68 -0.49 19.19 -27.46
CA ARG A 68 0.65 20.12 -27.65
C ARG A 68 1.00 20.31 -29.11
N TYR A 69 0.02 20.17 -30.00
CA TYR A 69 0.17 20.37 -31.45
C TYR A 69 1.34 19.60 -32.10
N GLY A 70 1.71 18.46 -31.50
CA GLY A 70 2.80 17.61 -31.98
C GLY A 70 4.22 18.16 -31.79
N ILE A 71 4.41 19.17 -30.93
CA ILE A 71 5.72 19.81 -30.71
C ILE A 71 6.41 19.36 -29.43
N HIS A 72 5.68 18.77 -28.48
CA HIS A 72 6.24 18.33 -27.21
C HIS A 72 6.82 16.91 -27.35
N PRO A 73 8.04 16.61 -26.84
CA PRO A 73 8.73 15.36 -27.10
C PRO A 73 8.12 14.11 -26.41
N ASN A 74 7.32 14.28 -25.35
CA ASN A 74 6.79 13.15 -24.57
C ASN A 74 5.37 13.39 -24.00
N ARG A 75 4.61 14.38 -24.51
CA ARG A 75 3.24 14.66 -24.09
C ARG A 75 2.30 14.74 -25.29
N LEU A 76 1.27 13.88 -25.27
CA LEU A 76 0.28 13.75 -26.34
C LEU A 76 -1.12 13.71 -25.72
N GLN A 77 -2.13 14.14 -26.50
CA GLN A 77 -3.53 14.04 -26.08
C GLN A 77 -4.12 12.64 -26.27
N ASN A 78 -3.51 11.83 -27.13
CA ASN A 78 -3.90 10.43 -27.36
C ASN A 78 -2.64 9.56 -27.34
N TYR A 79 -2.61 8.59 -26.42
CA TYR A 79 -1.48 7.71 -26.23
C TYR A 79 -1.95 6.36 -25.69
N PRO A 80 -1.31 5.24 -26.08
CA PRO A 80 -1.64 3.93 -25.57
C PRO A 80 -1.09 3.74 -24.16
N GLN A 81 -1.94 3.28 -23.24
CA GLN A 81 -1.54 2.74 -21.95
C GLN A 81 -1.68 1.21 -21.97
N LEU A 82 -0.68 0.46 -21.53
CA LEU A 82 -0.87 -0.97 -21.27
C LEU A 82 -1.31 -1.12 -19.82
N GLN A 83 -2.53 -1.61 -19.67
CA GLN A 83 -3.23 -1.75 -18.41
C GLN A 83 -3.25 -3.20 -17.97
N VAL A 84 -2.94 -3.47 -16.70
CA VAL A 84 -3.06 -4.79 -16.09
C VAL A 84 -3.85 -4.68 -14.79
N ILE A 85 -4.78 -5.59 -14.59
CA ILE A 85 -5.53 -5.74 -13.34
C ILE A 85 -5.37 -7.14 -12.81
N LEU A 86 -4.97 -7.24 -11.55
CA LEU A 86 -4.87 -8.50 -10.81
C LEU A 86 -5.78 -8.45 -9.58
N LYS A 87 -6.85 -9.22 -9.58
CA LYS A 87 -7.81 -9.30 -8.47
C LYS A 87 -8.08 -10.76 -8.08
N PRO A 88 -7.84 -11.16 -6.83
CA PRO A 88 -7.13 -10.40 -5.81
C PRO A 88 -5.69 -10.10 -6.21
N VAL A 89 -5.13 -9.04 -5.64
CA VAL A 89 -3.72 -8.70 -5.86
C VAL A 89 -2.82 -9.82 -5.29
N PRO A 90 -1.84 -10.34 -6.06
CA PRO A 90 -0.92 -11.36 -5.57
C PRO A 90 0.13 -10.77 -4.62
N GLU A 91 0.67 -11.60 -3.74
CA GLU A 91 1.72 -11.17 -2.79
C GLU A 91 2.98 -10.66 -3.49
N ASN A 92 3.36 -11.28 -4.61
CA ASN A 92 4.53 -10.93 -5.42
C ASN A 92 4.24 -9.85 -6.50
N PHE A 93 3.24 -9.01 -6.31
CA PHE A 93 2.79 -8.02 -7.30
C PHE A 93 3.91 -7.15 -7.88
N LEU A 94 4.75 -6.55 -7.01
CA LEU A 94 5.86 -5.71 -7.45
C LEU A 94 6.97 -6.53 -8.13
N THR A 95 7.18 -7.75 -7.71
CA THR A 95 8.14 -8.67 -8.36
C THR A 95 7.69 -9.02 -9.77
N LEU A 96 6.42 -9.39 -9.96
CA LEU A 96 5.87 -9.65 -11.30
C LEU A 96 6.02 -8.44 -12.23
N TYR A 97 5.79 -7.24 -11.71
CA TYR A 97 6.01 -6.03 -12.49
C TYR A 97 7.48 -5.88 -12.92
N THR A 98 8.44 -6.03 -12.00
CA THR A 98 9.86 -5.92 -12.34
C THR A 98 10.33 -7.04 -13.30
N GLU A 99 9.78 -8.24 -13.18
CA GLU A 99 10.03 -9.34 -14.12
C GLU A 99 9.49 -9.03 -15.52
N SER A 100 8.33 -8.35 -15.62
CA SER A 100 7.80 -7.91 -16.91
C SER A 100 8.72 -6.91 -17.62
N LEU A 101 9.40 -6.03 -16.87
CA LEU A 101 10.42 -5.13 -17.43
C LEU A 101 11.67 -5.89 -17.92
N ARG A 102 12.09 -6.91 -17.18
CA ARG A 102 13.19 -7.78 -17.61
C ARG A 102 12.84 -8.57 -18.88
N ALA A 103 11.58 -9.00 -19.00
CA ALA A 103 11.11 -9.75 -20.18
C ALA A 103 11.24 -8.94 -21.48
N ILE A 104 11.14 -7.63 -21.42
CA ILE A 104 11.38 -6.74 -22.57
C ILE A 104 12.85 -6.30 -22.74
N GLY A 105 13.76 -6.86 -21.93
CA GLY A 105 15.20 -6.61 -22.04
C GLY A 105 15.72 -5.40 -21.27
N LEU A 106 14.94 -4.82 -20.34
CA LEU A 106 15.45 -3.80 -19.42
C LEU A 106 16.31 -4.46 -18.33
N ASP A 107 17.60 -4.16 -18.32
CA ASP A 107 18.47 -4.55 -17.22
C ASP A 107 18.33 -3.54 -16.08
N LEU A 108 17.61 -3.93 -15.04
CA LEU A 108 17.35 -3.07 -13.90
C LEU A 108 18.61 -2.76 -13.05
N CYS A 109 19.72 -3.48 -13.28
CA CYS A 109 20.99 -3.18 -12.61
C CYS A 109 21.77 -2.05 -13.30
N GLU A 110 21.46 -1.76 -14.58
CA GLU A 110 22.06 -0.65 -15.34
C GLU A 110 21.29 0.68 -15.20
N HIS A 111 20.14 0.66 -14.53
CA HIS A 111 19.24 1.80 -14.45
C HIS A 111 18.91 2.19 -13.00
N ASP A 112 18.77 3.50 -12.75
CA ASP A 112 18.17 4.02 -11.52
C ASP A 112 16.65 3.80 -11.59
N ILE A 113 16.15 2.82 -10.84
CA ILE A 113 14.73 2.53 -10.73
C ILE A 113 14.24 2.86 -9.32
N ARG A 114 13.20 3.69 -9.22
CA ARG A 114 12.64 4.15 -7.94
C ARG A 114 11.16 3.90 -7.89
N PHE A 115 10.70 3.48 -6.72
CA PHE A 115 9.27 3.39 -6.38
C PHE A 115 8.91 4.63 -5.57
N VAL A 116 8.43 5.65 -6.26
CA VAL A 116 8.06 6.95 -5.67
C VAL A 116 6.63 6.86 -5.17
N HIS A 117 6.40 7.23 -3.91
CA HIS A 117 5.08 7.23 -3.30
C HIS A 117 4.05 7.99 -4.14
N ASP A 118 2.91 7.35 -4.39
CA ASP A 118 1.77 7.94 -5.08
C ASP A 118 0.46 7.66 -4.32
N ASP A 119 -0.30 8.74 -4.11
CA ASP A 119 -1.66 8.74 -3.61
C ASP A 119 -2.60 8.94 -4.80
N TRP A 120 -2.76 7.89 -5.60
CA TRP A 120 -3.54 7.95 -6.82
C TRP A 120 -5.03 8.16 -6.58
N GLU A 121 -5.63 9.10 -7.30
CA GLU A 121 -7.07 9.28 -7.30
C GLU A 121 -7.62 9.70 -8.67
N ASN A 122 -8.84 9.26 -8.95
CA ASN A 122 -9.63 9.74 -10.06
C ASN A 122 -10.99 10.21 -9.55
N PRO A 123 -11.14 11.53 -9.29
CA PRO A 123 -12.37 12.08 -8.72
C PRO A 123 -13.61 11.87 -9.59
N THR A 124 -13.44 11.78 -10.91
CA THR A 124 -14.54 11.65 -11.87
C THR A 124 -15.30 10.32 -11.71
N ILE A 125 -14.58 9.22 -11.53
CA ILE A 125 -15.17 7.89 -11.32
C ILE A 125 -15.18 7.47 -9.85
N GLY A 126 -14.81 8.37 -8.94
CA GLY A 126 -14.77 8.06 -7.50
C GLY A 126 -13.85 6.90 -7.18
N ALA A 127 -12.70 6.82 -7.85
CA ALA A 127 -11.68 5.82 -7.62
C ALA A 127 -10.48 6.42 -6.89
N TRP A 128 -9.91 5.67 -5.96
CA TRP A 128 -8.65 6.01 -5.32
C TRP A 128 -7.90 4.76 -4.85
N GLY A 129 -6.61 4.89 -4.73
CA GLY A 129 -5.73 3.84 -4.25
C GLY A 129 -4.38 4.39 -3.80
N LEU A 130 -3.57 3.51 -3.25
CA LEU A 130 -2.22 3.83 -2.81
C LEU A 130 -1.23 2.95 -3.55
N GLY A 131 -0.07 3.51 -3.86
CA GLY A 131 0.94 2.78 -4.59
C GLY A 131 2.17 3.59 -4.88
N TRP A 132 2.69 3.45 -6.08
CA TRP A 132 3.93 4.07 -6.52
C TRP A 132 3.88 4.47 -7.99
N GLU A 133 4.45 5.61 -8.28
CA GLU A 133 5.03 5.86 -9.61
C GLU A 133 6.37 5.16 -9.70
N VAL A 134 6.59 4.40 -10.75
CA VAL A 134 7.90 3.80 -11.03
C VAL A 134 8.67 4.72 -11.96
N TRP A 135 9.77 5.24 -11.44
CA TRP A 135 10.64 6.13 -12.18
C TRP A 135 11.89 5.39 -12.64
N LEU A 136 12.22 5.53 -13.91
CA LEU A 136 13.42 4.99 -14.53
C LEU A 136 14.31 6.16 -14.97
N ASN A 137 15.51 6.27 -14.43
CA ASN A 137 16.47 7.35 -14.72
C ASN A 137 15.86 8.75 -14.65
N GLY A 138 14.96 8.99 -13.69
CA GLY A 138 14.34 10.30 -13.46
C GLY A 138 13.07 10.58 -14.25
N MET A 139 12.54 9.61 -15.01
CA MET A 139 11.23 9.73 -15.70
C MET A 139 10.27 8.64 -15.22
N GLU A 140 9.06 9.01 -14.86
CA GLU A 140 7.96 8.08 -14.60
C GLU A 140 7.65 7.24 -15.85
N ILE A 141 7.70 5.91 -15.70
CA ILE A 141 7.40 4.96 -16.78
C ILE A 141 6.14 4.14 -16.53
N THR A 142 5.73 3.98 -15.27
CA THR A 142 4.61 3.11 -14.88
C THR A 142 4.01 3.61 -13.58
N GLN A 143 2.71 3.40 -13.42
CA GLN A 143 1.99 3.61 -12.17
C GLN A 143 1.48 2.26 -11.63
N LEU A 144 1.69 2.02 -10.35
CA LEU A 144 1.25 0.82 -9.62
C LEU A 144 0.28 1.24 -8.53
N THR A 145 -0.93 0.68 -8.52
CA THR A 145 -1.98 1.11 -7.60
C THR A 145 -2.68 -0.08 -6.96
N TYR A 146 -2.81 -0.06 -5.63
CA TYR A 146 -3.73 -0.92 -4.90
C TYR A 146 -5.03 -0.16 -4.70
N PHE A 147 -6.07 -0.49 -5.44
CA PHE A 147 -7.35 0.18 -5.33
C PHE A 147 -7.98 -0.03 -3.96
N GLN A 148 -8.37 1.06 -3.32
CA GLN A 148 -9.10 1.06 -2.06
C GLN A 148 -10.60 1.32 -2.26
N ALA A 149 -10.94 2.10 -3.30
CA ALA A 149 -12.32 2.34 -3.69
C ALA A 149 -12.44 2.55 -5.20
N ILE A 150 -13.56 2.13 -5.76
CA ILE A 150 -13.98 2.38 -7.15
C ILE A 150 -15.48 2.68 -7.16
N GLY A 151 -15.90 3.67 -7.97
CA GLY A 151 -17.30 4.13 -7.95
C GLY A 151 -17.72 4.69 -6.59
N SER A 152 -16.79 5.28 -5.84
CA SER A 152 -17.00 5.74 -4.45
C SER A 152 -17.43 4.62 -3.48
N LYS A 153 -17.15 3.35 -3.83
CA LYS A 153 -17.40 2.17 -2.97
C LYS A 153 -16.08 1.61 -2.48
N PRO A 154 -15.89 1.41 -1.17
CA PRO A 154 -14.72 0.70 -0.66
C PRO A 154 -14.70 -0.74 -1.21
N LEU A 155 -13.51 -1.24 -1.51
CA LEU A 155 -13.32 -2.58 -2.04
C LEU A 155 -12.98 -3.57 -0.92
N ASN A 156 -13.69 -4.70 -0.87
CA ASN A 156 -13.38 -5.79 0.05
C ASN A 156 -12.31 -6.73 -0.52
N THR A 157 -12.31 -6.92 -1.84
CA THR A 157 -11.25 -7.66 -2.55
C THR A 157 -10.38 -6.66 -3.29
N ILE A 158 -9.17 -6.48 -2.79
CA ILE A 158 -8.24 -5.48 -3.33
C ILE A 158 -7.68 -5.95 -4.67
N SER A 159 -7.67 -5.04 -5.65
CA SER A 159 -7.03 -5.24 -6.94
C SER A 159 -5.75 -4.42 -7.04
N GLY A 160 -4.72 -5.03 -7.64
CA GLY A 160 -3.51 -4.34 -8.07
C GLY A 160 -3.64 -3.93 -9.53
N GLU A 161 -3.36 -2.66 -9.82
CA GLU A 161 -3.30 -2.10 -11.17
C GLU A 161 -1.86 -1.81 -11.56
N VAL A 162 -1.49 -2.17 -12.79
CA VAL A 162 -0.24 -1.74 -13.44
C VAL A 162 -0.60 -0.96 -14.68
N THR A 163 -0.20 0.30 -14.74
CA THR A 163 -0.41 1.18 -15.90
C THR A 163 0.93 1.57 -16.50
N TYR A 164 1.33 0.93 -17.59
CA TYR A 164 2.56 1.27 -18.29
C TYR A 164 2.38 2.47 -19.21
N GLY A 165 3.27 3.45 -19.12
CA GLY A 165 3.48 4.47 -20.14
C GLY A 165 4.32 3.89 -21.28
N ILE A 166 3.67 3.24 -22.23
CA ILE A 166 4.32 2.43 -23.27
C ILE A 166 5.38 3.20 -24.03
N GLU A 167 5.08 4.45 -24.42
CA GLU A 167 6.02 5.28 -25.17
C GLU A 167 7.26 5.60 -24.33
N ARG A 168 7.09 5.92 -23.06
CA ARG A 168 8.22 6.25 -22.18
C ARG A 168 9.13 5.03 -21.98
N VAL A 169 8.56 3.83 -21.80
CA VAL A 169 9.33 2.58 -21.74
C VAL A 169 10.08 2.35 -23.06
N ALA A 170 9.42 2.55 -24.19
CA ALA A 170 10.05 2.38 -25.51
C ALA A 170 11.16 3.40 -25.77
N MET A 171 11.02 4.67 -25.31
CA MET A 171 12.08 5.67 -25.39
C MET A 171 13.36 5.20 -24.71
N TYR A 172 13.26 4.60 -23.51
CA TYR A 172 14.43 4.05 -22.81
C TYR A 172 15.03 2.85 -23.54
N LEU A 173 14.21 1.89 -23.94
CA LEU A 173 14.67 0.70 -24.65
C LEU A 173 15.39 1.05 -25.94
N GLN A 174 14.86 2.01 -26.68
CA GLN A 174 15.39 2.43 -27.99
C GLN A 174 16.37 3.59 -27.90
N LYS A 175 16.65 4.14 -26.70
CA LYS A 175 17.51 5.31 -26.43
C LYS A 175 17.12 6.52 -27.28
N LYS A 176 15.83 6.91 -27.21
CA LYS A 176 15.24 8.05 -27.92
C LYS A 176 14.85 9.15 -26.94
N ASP A 177 15.07 10.40 -27.35
CA ASP A 177 14.72 11.59 -26.55
C ASP A 177 13.31 12.12 -26.88
N SER A 178 12.68 11.63 -27.94
CA SER A 178 11.33 11.99 -28.34
C SER A 178 10.50 10.78 -28.69
N VAL A 179 9.22 10.79 -28.29
CA VAL A 179 8.25 9.75 -28.66
C VAL A 179 8.11 9.60 -30.17
N TYR A 180 8.30 10.69 -30.92
CA TYR A 180 8.18 10.68 -32.38
C TYR A 180 9.29 9.92 -33.07
N ASP A 181 10.42 9.67 -32.42
CA ASP A 181 11.58 8.95 -32.94
C ASP A 181 11.58 7.45 -32.57
N ILE A 182 10.60 7.00 -31.79
CA ILE A 182 10.42 5.59 -31.45
C ILE A 182 10.14 4.79 -32.73
N LEU A 183 10.85 3.68 -32.93
CA LEU A 183 10.54 2.74 -33.99
C LEU A 183 9.25 1.97 -33.61
N TRP A 184 8.21 2.16 -34.42
CA TRP A 184 6.97 1.39 -34.30
C TRP A 184 7.18 -0.06 -34.72
N ASN A 185 7.80 -0.22 -35.87
CA ASN A 185 8.34 -1.45 -36.43
C ASN A 185 9.68 -1.16 -37.10
N ASP A 186 10.20 -2.09 -37.90
CA ASP A 186 11.50 -1.94 -38.54
C ASP A 186 11.53 -0.85 -39.64
N GLU A 187 10.36 -0.40 -40.11
CA GLU A 187 10.22 0.56 -41.23
C GLU A 187 9.69 1.92 -40.82
N LEU A 188 8.84 1.98 -39.79
CA LEU A 188 8.07 3.18 -39.47
C LEU A 188 8.37 3.68 -38.05
N THR A 189 8.39 4.99 -37.88
CA THR A 189 8.46 5.63 -36.57
C THR A 189 7.06 5.98 -36.03
N TYR A 190 6.96 6.12 -34.71
CA TYR A 190 5.76 6.60 -34.04
C TYR A 190 5.32 7.96 -34.57
N GLY A 191 6.29 8.86 -34.83
CA GLY A 191 6.03 10.19 -35.36
C GLY A 191 5.37 10.19 -36.74
N GLN A 192 5.80 9.28 -37.64
CA GLN A 192 5.20 9.15 -38.96
C GLN A 192 3.72 8.75 -38.92
N ILE A 193 3.33 8.02 -37.87
CA ILE A 193 1.96 7.52 -37.71
C ILE A 193 1.08 8.53 -36.94
N VAL A 194 1.61 9.15 -35.86
CA VAL A 194 0.80 9.81 -34.83
C VAL A 194 0.90 11.33 -34.87
N LYS A 195 2.02 11.91 -35.33
CA LYS A 195 2.30 13.37 -35.15
C LYS A 195 1.27 14.30 -35.80
N GLU A 196 0.85 14.03 -37.03
CA GLU A 196 -0.14 14.87 -37.72
C GLU A 196 -1.54 14.69 -37.10
N SER A 197 -1.87 13.48 -36.63
CA SER A 197 -3.12 13.25 -35.88
C SER A 197 -3.11 14.03 -34.57
N GLU A 198 -2.00 14.02 -33.81
CA GLU A 198 -1.84 14.78 -32.57
C GLU A 198 -2.03 16.28 -32.78
N LYS A 199 -1.48 16.83 -33.89
CA LYS A 199 -1.65 18.22 -34.27
C LYS A 199 -3.12 18.56 -34.58
N ALA A 200 -3.77 17.73 -35.40
CA ALA A 200 -5.16 17.93 -35.78
C ALA A 200 -6.11 17.85 -34.57
N TRP A 201 -5.92 16.87 -33.69
CA TRP A 201 -6.71 16.74 -32.48
C TRP A 201 -6.44 17.86 -31.45
N SER A 202 -5.20 18.34 -31.33
CA SER A 202 -4.91 19.53 -30.50
C SER A 202 -5.69 20.74 -31.00
N GLN A 203 -5.68 20.97 -32.32
CA GLN A 203 -6.45 22.08 -32.96
C GLN A 203 -7.96 21.88 -32.72
N TYR A 204 -8.48 20.66 -32.86
CA TYR A 204 -9.89 20.41 -32.57
C TYR A 204 -10.22 20.70 -31.10
N ASN A 205 -9.46 20.12 -30.18
CA ASN A 205 -9.73 20.20 -28.74
C ASN A 205 -9.65 21.64 -28.20
N PHE A 206 -8.69 22.44 -28.68
CA PHE A 206 -8.46 23.78 -28.15
C PHE A 206 -9.16 24.89 -28.96
N ASP A 207 -9.26 24.72 -30.28
CA ASP A 207 -9.64 25.83 -31.13
C ASP A 207 -11.03 25.70 -31.77
N THR A 208 -11.43 24.50 -32.21
CA THR A 208 -12.56 24.34 -33.11
C THR A 208 -13.74 23.53 -32.60
N ALA A 209 -13.60 22.77 -31.52
CA ALA A 209 -14.68 21.95 -30.97
C ALA A 209 -15.93 22.81 -30.67
N ASN A 210 -17.10 22.37 -31.14
CA ASN A 210 -18.35 23.08 -30.95
C ASN A 210 -18.85 22.99 -29.51
N VAL A 211 -18.70 24.08 -28.76
CA VAL A 211 -19.05 24.14 -27.33
C VAL A 211 -20.51 23.81 -27.07
N GLN A 212 -21.45 24.37 -27.85
CA GLN A 212 -22.88 24.16 -27.59
C GLN A 212 -23.30 22.72 -27.84
N MET A 213 -22.70 22.05 -28.83
CA MET A 213 -22.90 20.64 -29.10
C MET A 213 -22.41 19.80 -27.92
N TRP A 214 -21.20 20.07 -27.43
CA TRP A 214 -20.64 19.28 -26.33
C TRP A 214 -21.34 19.51 -24.98
N LEU A 215 -21.84 20.72 -24.70
CA LEU A 215 -22.72 21.00 -23.56
C LEU A 215 -24.01 20.16 -23.63
N LYS A 216 -24.65 20.14 -24.81
CA LYS A 216 -25.86 19.34 -25.02
C LYS A 216 -25.57 17.84 -24.87
N HIS A 217 -24.49 17.35 -25.46
CA HIS A 217 -24.11 15.94 -25.36
C HIS A 217 -23.84 15.50 -23.91
N PHE A 218 -23.25 16.37 -23.11
CA PHE A 218 -23.07 16.07 -21.69
C PHE A 218 -24.41 15.84 -20.96
N GLU A 219 -25.41 16.68 -21.24
CA GLU A 219 -26.75 16.51 -20.66
C GLU A 219 -27.43 15.24 -21.20
N ASP A 220 -27.47 15.07 -22.53
CA ASP A 220 -28.10 13.90 -23.19
C ASP A 220 -27.50 12.58 -22.65
N PHE A 221 -26.18 12.48 -22.55
CA PHE A 221 -25.50 11.27 -22.02
C PHE A 221 -25.76 11.06 -20.54
N SER A 222 -25.84 12.13 -19.75
CA SER A 222 -26.15 12.04 -18.33
C SER A 222 -27.59 11.53 -18.09
N GLU A 223 -28.55 12.04 -18.86
CA GLU A 223 -29.95 11.62 -18.79
C GLU A 223 -30.12 10.14 -19.22
N GLU A 224 -29.49 9.75 -20.33
CA GLU A 224 -29.57 8.36 -20.81
C GLU A 224 -28.90 7.37 -19.88
N ALA A 225 -27.80 7.77 -19.20
CA ALA A 225 -27.18 6.93 -18.16
C ALA A 225 -28.19 6.60 -17.04
N PHE A 226 -28.92 7.60 -16.56
CA PHE A 226 -29.96 7.39 -15.53
C PHE A 226 -31.12 6.54 -16.04
N ALA A 227 -31.66 6.86 -17.21
CA ALA A 227 -32.78 6.12 -17.80
C ALA A 227 -32.43 4.64 -18.04
N THR A 228 -31.19 4.37 -18.38
CA THR A 228 -30.68 3.01 -18.60
C THR A 228 -30.50 2.26 -17.27
N LEU A 229 -30.04 2.95 -16.22
CA LEU A 229 -29.95 2.39 -14.87
C LEU A 229 -31.31 2.03 -14.27
N GLU A 230 -32.34 2.85 -14.49
CA GLU A 230 -33.72 2.55 -14.06
C GLU A 230 -34.24 1.25 -14.68
N LYS A 231 -33.81 0.93 -15.89
CA LYS A 231 -34.13 -0.34 -16.58
C LYS A 231 -33.28 -1.53 -16.10
N GLY A 232 -32.36 -1.32 -15.15
CA GLY A 232 -31.51 -2.38 -14.60
C GLY A 232 -30.32 -2.77 -15.48
N LEU A 233 -29.86 -1.90 -16.37
CA LEU A 233 -28.80 -2.16 -17.36
C LEU A 233 -27.49 -1.42 -17.03
N PRO A 234 -26.72 -1.87 -16.03
CA PRO A 234 -25.54 -1.12 -15.55
C PRO A 234 -24.39 -1.03 -16.58
N ILE A 235 -24.23 -2.03 -17.47
CA ILE A 235 -23.16 -2.02 -18.47
C ILE A 235 -23.42 -0.95 -19.54
N PRO A 236 -24.56 -0.92 -20.23
CA PRO A 236 -24.86 0.17 -21.16
C PRO A 236 -24.90 1.55 -20.50
N ALA A 237 -25.38 1.64 -19.25
CA ALA A 237 -25.36 2.89 -18.50
C ALA A 237 -23.94 3.42 -18.29
N TYR A 238 -22.98 2.52 -18.07
CA TYR A 238 -21.57 2.91 -17.91
C TYR A 238 -20.98 3.52 -19.18
N ASP A 239 -21.37 3.06 -20.36
CA ASP A 239 -20.97 3.66 -21.64
C ASP A 239 -21.38 5.13 -21.73
N PHE A 240 -22.58 5.48 -21.27
CA PHE A 240 -23.03 6.86 -21.22
C PHE A 240 -22.28 7.69 -20.17
N VAL A 241 -21.83 7.09 -19.05
CA VAL A 241 -20.94 7.75 -18.09
C VAL A 241 -19.59 8.08 -18.72
N ILE A 242 -19.00 7.16 -19.49
CA ILE A 242 -17.75 7.38 -20.23
C ILE A 242 -17.93 8.50 -21.24
N LYS A 243 -19.00 8.48 -22.03
CA LYS A 243 -19.33 9.54 -23.02
C LYS A 243 -19.52 10.90 -22.35
N ALA A 244 -20.21 10.98 -21.21
CA ALA A 244 -20.36 12.22 -20.45
C ALA A 244 -19.01 12.72 -19.92
N SER A 245 -18.14 11.82 -19.45
CA SER A 245 -16.79 12.16 -19.02
C SER A 245 -15.95 12.70 -20.17
N HIS A 246 -16.03 12.10 -21.35
CA HIS A 246 -15.31 12.61 -22.53
C HIS A 246 -15.84 13.99 -22.98
N ALA A 247 -17.16 14.20 -22.98
CA ALA A 247 -17.77 15.51 -23.27
C ALA A 247 -17.24 16.61 -22.32
N PHE A 248 -17.17 16.29 -21.02
CA PHE A 248 -16.56 17.18 -20.03
C PHE A 248 -15.09 17.46 -20.34
N ASN A 249 -14.28 16.45 -20.69
CA ASN A 249 -12.87 16.63 -21.02
C ASN A 249 -12.65 17.56 -22.23
N ILE A 250 -13.50 17.49 -23.24
CA ILE A 250 -13.46 18.42 -24.39
C ILE A 250 -13.81 19.85 -23.96
N LEU A 251 -14.87 20.03 -23.18
CA LEU A 251 -15.29 21.34 -22.69
C LEU A 251 -14.22 21.99 -21.79
N ASP A 252 -13.57 21.18 -20.96
CA ASP A 252 -12.48 21.63 -20.08
C ASP A 252 -11.25 22.02 -20.90
N ALA A 253 -10.89 21.27 -21.95
CA ALA A 253 -9.81 21.62 -22.88
C ALA A 253 -10.12 22.90 -23.65
N ARG A 254 -11.38 23.13 -24.05
CA ARG A 254 -11.83 24.39 -24.68
C ARG A 254 -11.74 25.62 -23.76
N GLY A 255 -11.48 25.42 -22.46
CA GLY A 255 -11.41 26.50 -21.48
C GLY A 255 -12.72 27.21 -21.19
N VAL A 256 -13.86 26.60 -21.52
CA VAL A 256 -15.20 27.21 -21.37
C VAL A 256 -15.87 26.86 -20.03
N ILE A 257 -15.23 26.05 -19.20
CA ILE A 257 -15.71 25.65 -17.88
C ILE A 257 -14.90 26.39 -16.81
N SER A 258 -15.57 27.12 -15.94
CA SER A 258 -14.95 27.78 -14.78
C SER A 258 -14.52 26.73 -13.73
N VAL A 259 -13.62 27.12 -12.82
CA VAL A 259 -13.15 26.25 -11.72
C VAL A 259 -14.31 25.70 -10.88
N THR A 260 -15.32 26.54 -10.59
CA THR A 260 -16.50 26.15 -9.82
C THR A 260 -17.37 25.17 -10.61
N GLU A 261 -17.59 25.42 -11.89
CA GLU A 261 -18.36 24.52 -12.75
C GLU A 261 -17.65 23.18 -12.94
N ARG A 262 -16.33 23.18 -13.06
CA ARG A 262 -15.52 21.95 -13.15
C ARG A 262 -15.82 21.00 -11.99
N THR A 263 -15.85 21.51 -10.77
CA THR A 263 -16.21 20.70 -9.58
C THR A 263 -17.62 20.12 -9.70
N ARG A 264 -18.58 20.89 -10.26
CA ARG A 264 -19.96 20.43 -10.46
C ARG A 264 -20.05 19.32 -11.51
N TYR A 265 -19.35 19.45 -12.65
CA TYR A 265 -19.29 18.40 -13.68
C TYR A 265 -18.69 17.11 -13.14
N ILE A 266 -17.55 17.20 -12.46
CA ILE A 266 -16.90 16.05 -11.81
C ILE A 266 -17.84 15.38 -10.81
N SER A 267 -18.55 16.16 -9.98
CA SER A 267 -19.51 15.62 -9.01
C SER A 267 -20.65 14.86 -9.68
N ARG A 268 -21.19 15.37 -10.80
CA ARG A 268 -22.27 14.71 -11.55
C ARG A 268 -21.80 13.39 -12.15
N ILE A 269 -20.64 13.36 -12.80
CA ILE A 269 -20.09 12.12 -13.38
C ILE A 269 -19.81 11.10 -12.26
N ARG A 270 -19.27 11.55 -11.13
CA ARG A 270 -19.05 10.68 -9.96
C ARG A 270 -20.34 10.07 -9.42
N GLN A 271 -21.44 10.83 -9.36
CA GLN A 271 -22.74 10.33 -8.94
C GLN A 271 -23.26 9.26 -9.90
N LEU A 272 -23.13 9.47 -11.21
CA LEU A 272 -23.47 8.48 -12.23
C LEU A 272 -22.62 7.21 -12.09
N ALA A 273 -21.29 7.35 -11.98
CA ALA A 273 -20.35 6.24 -11.80
C ALA A 273 -20.68 5.42 -10.54
N ARG A 274 -21.04 6.10 -9.44
CA ARG A 274 -21.48 5.44 -8.20
C ARG A 274 -22.76 4.66 -8.40
N ALA A 275 -23.77 5.24 -9.04
CA ALA A 275 -25.04 4.57 -9.31
C ALA A 275 -24.86 3.33 -10.21
N VAL A 276 -23.97 3.43 -11.22
CA VAL A 276 -23.57 2.27 -12.04
C VAL A 276 -22.90 1.20 -11.16
N ALA A 277 -21.95 1.59 -10.31
CA ALA A 277 -21.23 0.66 -9.44
C ALA A 277 -22.17 -0.07 -8.47
N ASP A 278 -23.14 0.64 -7.87
CA ASP A 278 -24.15 0.06 -7.00
C ASP A 278 -25.01 -0.98 -7.76
N ARG A 279 -25.55 -0.59 -8.91
CA ARG A 279 -26.40 -1.47 -9.72
C ARG A 279 -25.63 -2.65 -10.31
N TYR A 280 -24.36 -2.45 -10.68
CA TYR A 280 -23.51 -3.53 -11.19
C TYR A 280 -23.27 -4.61 -10.13
N VAL A 281 -22.95 -4.22 -8.89
CA VAL A 281 -22.74 -5.17 -7.79
C VAL A 281 -24.02 -5.95 -7.47
N GLU A 282 -25.18 -5.28 -7.43
CA GLU A 282 -26.48 -5.92 -7.26
C GLU A 282 -26.76 -6.93 -8.39
N TRP A 283 -26.50 -6.54 -9.63
CA TRP A 283 -26.67 -7.41 -10.79
C TRP A 283 -25.76 -8.63 -10.72
N ARG A 284 -24.46 -8.45 -10.35
CA ARG A 284 -23.55 -9.61 -10.18
C ARG A 284 -23.99 -10.53 -9.05
N ALA A 285 -24.50 -9.97 -7.96
CA ALA A 285 -25.05 -10.74 -6.85
C ALA A 285 -26.28 -11.58 -7.28
N SER A 286 -27.17 -11.00 -8.08
CA SER A 286 -28.36 -11.74 -8.61
C SER A 286 -27.98 -12.92 -9.52
N LEU A 287 -26.78 -12.88 -10.11
CA LEU A 287 -26.20 -13.98 -10.90
C LEU A 287 -25.38 -14.96 -10.05
N ASN A 288 -25.40 -14.83 -8.71
CA ASN A 288 -24.58 -15.61 -7.78
C ASN A 288 -23.06 -15.56 -8.09
N TYR A 289 -22.58 -14.43 -8.58
CA TYR A 289 -21.16 -14.20 -8.88
C TYR A 289 -20.52 -15.33 -9.72
N PRO A 290 -20.81 -15.46 -11.03
CA PRO A 290 -20.42 -16.62 -11.83
C PRO A 290 -18.92 -16.93 -11.89
N LEU A 291 -18.05 -15.94 -11.61
CA LEU A 291 -16.60 -16.14 -11.60
C LEU A 291 -16.06 -16.51 -10.22
N LEU A 292 -16.91 -16.49 -9.19
CA LEU A 292 -16.51 -16.86 -7.84
C LEU A 292 -16.42 -18.40 -7.76
N LYS A 293 -15.21 -18.93 -7.84
CA LYS A 293 -14.99 -20.36 -7.58
C LYS A 293 -15.19 -20.64 -6.09
N PRO A 294 -15.67 -21.85 -5.69
CA PRO A 294 -15.64 -22.24 -4.29
C PRO A 294 -14.21 -22.08 -3.76
N TYR A 295 -14.04 -21.15 -2.84
CA TYR A 295 -12.73 -20.89 -2.25
C TYR A 295 -12.41 -22.04 -1.29
N SER A 296 -11.51 -22.91 -1.69
CA SER A 296 -10.79 -23.74 -0.73
C SER A 296 -9.77 -22.81 -0.06
N SER A 297 -10.12 -22.30 1.12
CA SER A 297 -9.16 -21.58 1.96
C SER A 297 -7.90 -22.44 2.05
N PRO A 298 -6.72 -21.96 1.65
CA PRO A 298 -5.51 -22.64 2.06
C PRO A 298 -5.58 -22.66 3.58
N ALA A 299 -5.56 -23.85 4.17
CA ALA A 299 -5.49 -23.97 5.61
C ALA A 299 -4.25 -23.15 6.01
N LEU A 300 -4.46 -22.07 6.78
CA LEU A 300 -3.37 -21.40 7.47
C LEU A 300 -2.68 -22.50 8.23
N GLU A 301 -1.51 -22.94 7.75
CA GLU A 301 -0.65 -23.80 8.53
C GLU A 301 -0.34 -23.01 9.79
N LYS A 302 -1.09 -23.29 10.85
CA LYS A 302 -0.75 -22.78 12.17
C LYS A 302 0.64 -23.33 12.45
N SER A 303 1.64 -22.47 12.34
CA SER A 303 2.97 -22.84 12.79
C SER A 303 2.84 -23.24 14.26
N SER A 304 2.92 -24.52 14.52
CA SER A 304 2.86 -25.10 15.87
C SER A 304 4.21 -24.93 16.57
N SER A 305 4.85 -23.77 16.43
CA SER A 305 6.06 -23.45 17.16
C SER A 305 5.68 -23.21 18.62
N SER A 306 6.25 -24.00 19.51
CA SER A 306 6.14 -23.78 20.95
C SER A 306 6.79 -22.43 21.30
N LEU A 307 6.27 -21.76 22.35
CA LEU A 307 6.89 -20.55 22.87
C LEU A 307 8.36 -20.80 23.25
N PRO A 308 9.28 -19.83 22.98
CA PRO A 308 10.65 -19.90 23.43
C PRO A 308 10.75 -20.11 24.94
N LYS A 309 11.50 -21.11 25.37
CA LYS A 309 11.75 -21.41 26.79
C LYS A 309 13.15 -20.94 27.16
N LEU A 310 13.25 -19.71 27.63
CA LEU A 310 14.52 -19.09 28.01
C LEU A 310 14.68 -19.07 29.53
N SER A 311 15.90 -19.33 29.99
CA SER A 311 16.26 -19.36 31.41
C SER A 311 17.08 -18.12 31.84
N SER A 312 17.61 -17.37 30.88
CA SER A 312 18.43 -16.16 31.09
C SER A 312 17.96 -15.03 30.19
N PRO A 313 18.28 -13.76 30.52
CA PRO A 313 18.01 -12.64 29.62
C PRO A 313 18.71 -12.81 28.28
N GLU A 314 17.94 -12.70 27.18
CA GLU A 314 18.40 -12.86 25.81
C GLU A 314 17.96 -11.66 24.96
N ASP A 315 18.64 -11.46 23.82
CA ASP A 315 18.28 -10.41 22.90
C ASP A 315 16.99 -10.77 22.14
N PHE A 316 16.19 -9.74 21.88
CA PHE A 316 14.94 -9.87 21.13
C PHE A 316 14.99 -9.00 19.88
N LEU A 317 14.57 -9.55 18.76
CA LEU A 317 14.43 -8.86 17.46
C LEU A 317 13.01 -8.96 16.97
N LEU A 318 12.42 -7.82 16.58
CA LEU A 318 11.23 -7.73 15.75
C LEU A 318 11.59 -6.93 14.50
N GLU A 319 11.33 -7.48 13.31
CA GLU A 319 11.34 -6.74 12.05
C GLU A 319 9.98 -6.85 11.38
N ILE A 320 9.40 -5.71 11.02
CA ILE A 320 8.19 -5.59 10.20
C ILE A 320 8.66 -5.21 8.80
N GLY A 321 8.70 -6.18 7.90
CA GLY A 321 9.08 -5.99 6.52
C GLY A 321 7.88 -5.64 5.66
N SER A 322 8.00 -4.59 4.84
CA SER A 322 6.91 -4.10 3.99
C SER A 322 7.39 -3.77 2.58
N GLU A 323 6.46 -3.43 1.73
CA GLU A 323 6.76 -2.69 0.52
C GLU A 323 7.20 -1.26 0.88
N GLU A 324 7.74 -0.50 -0.09
CA GLU A 324 8.39 0.79 0.14
C GLU A 324 7.49 1.78 0.87
N LEU A 325 7.87 2.13 2.09
CA LEU A 325 7.24 3.17 2.90
C LEU A 325 7.61 4.55 2.32
N PRO A 326 6.68 5.51 2.29
CA PRO A 326 7.04 6.90 2.01
C PRO A 326 8.13 7.38 2.98
N ALA A 327 9.14 8.13 2.49
CA ALA A 327 10.26 8.61 3.30
C ALA A 327 9.79 9.26 4.61
N LYS A 328 8.77 10.11 4.55
CA LYS A 328 8.19 10.81 5.70
C LYS A 328 7.46 9.89 6.70
N PHE A 329 7.11 8.66 6.31
CA PHE A 329 6.44 7.71 7.19
C PHE A 329 7.43 6.90 8.04
N VAL A 330 8.65 6.72 7.56
CA VAL A 330 9.67 5.93 8.26
C VAL A 330 10.01 6.51 9.64
N PRO A 331 10.34 7.81 9.79
CA PRO A 331 10.58 8.39 11.13
C PRO A 331 9.33 8.33 12.03
N ILE A 332 8.13 8.49 11.47
CA ILE A 332 6.87 8.32 12.22
C ILE A 332 6.75 6.88 12.75
N GLY A 333 7.07 5.90 11.91
CA GLY A 333 7.07 4.48 12.29
C GLY A 333 8.10 4.16 13.37
N ILE A 334 9.33 4.66 13.25
CA ILE A 334 10.41 4.52 14.25
C ILE A 334 9.93 5.03 15.61
N GLN A 335 9.47 6.29 15.67
CA GLN A 335 9.04 6.93 16.91
C GLN A 335 7.87 6.20 17.57
N GLN A 336 6.90 5.76 16.78
CA GLN A 336 5.77 5.00 17.30
C GLN A 336 6.20 3.63 17.82
N LEU A 337 6.99 2.89 17.05
CA LEU A 337 7.46 1.57 17.46
C LEU A 337 8.25 1.64 18.77
N GLU A 338 9.16 2.62 18.89
CA GLU A 338 9.90 2.89 20.13
C GLU A 338 8.97 3.17 21.31
N SER A 339 8.06 4.13 21.16
CA SER A 339 7.12 4.54 22.22
C SER A 339 6.18 3.39 22.64
N LEU A 340 5.65 2.64 21.67
CA LEU A 340 4.70 1.56 21.93
C LEU A 340 5.37 0.36 22.62
N ILE A 341 6.56 -0.03 22.15
CA ILE A 341 7.33 -1.12 22.77
C ILE A 341 7.80 -0.73 24.18
N THR A 342 8.32 0.48 24.37
CA THR A 342 8.73 0.96 25.69
C THR A 342 7.56 0.91 26.68
N LYS A 343 6.39 1.44 26.28
CA LYS A 343 5.18 1.40 27.13
C LYS A 343 4.72 -0.03 27.42
N LEU A 344 4.83 -0.94 26.45
CA LEU A 344 4.52 -2.35 26.66
C LEU A 344 5.43 -2.95 27.74
N LEU A 345 6.74 -2.79 27.61
CA LEU A 345 7.73 -3.31 28.55
C LEU A 345 7.54 -2.72 29.96
N GLU A 346 7.29 -1.40 30.04
CA GLU A 346 7.01 -0.72 31.31
C GLU A 346 5.73 -1.22 31.98
N SER A 347 4.65 -1.39 31.19
CA SER A 347 3.34 -1.83 31.71
C SER A 347 3.39 -3.21 32.37
N TYR A 348 4.19 -4.11 31.77
CA TYR A 348 4.43 -5.45 32.30
C TYR A 348 5.68 -5.53 33.18
N ARG A 349 6.42 -4.40 33.37
CA ARG A 349 7.65 -4.31 34.16
C ARG A 349 8.71 -5.33 33.72
N ILE A 350 8.91 -5.44 32.43
CA ILE A 350 9.90 -6.35 31.85
C ILE A 350 11.25 -5.63 31.77
N PRO A 351 12.28 -6.07 32.53
CA PRO A 351 13.61 -5.46 32.47
C PRO A 351 14.32 -5.77 31.16
N TYR A 352 15.09 -4.80 30.66
CA TYR A 352 15.98 -4.92 29.51
C TYR A 352 17.18 -3.98 29.67
N GLU A 353 18.25 -4.21 28.91
CA GLU A 353 19.46 -3.36 29.00
C GLU A 353 19.38 -2.15 28.07
N LYS A 354 19.05 -2.36 26.78
CA LYS A 354 19.02 -1.32 25.74
C LYS A 354 17.95 -1.65 24.72
N LEU A 355 17.31 -0.61 24.19
CA LEU A 355 16.35 -0.73 23.10
C LEU A 355 16.83 0.17 21.94
N GLU A 356 16.90 -0.40 20.73
CA GLU A 356 17.27 0.29 19.50
C GLU A 356 16.20 0.09 18.46
N VAL A 357 15.82 1.18 17.77
CA VAL A 357 14.81 1.13 16.70
C VAL A 357 15.41 1.61 15.40
N PHE A 358 15.18 0.84 14.36
CA PHE A 358 15.69 1.07 13.03
C PHE A 358 14.55 1.20 12.03
N GLY A 359 14.78 2.01 10.99
CA GLY A 359 13.84 2.15 9.89
C GLY A 359 14.53 2.42 8.58
N SER A 360 14.05 1.78 7.54
CA SER A 360 14.45 1.98 6.15
C SER A 360 13.20 1.99 5.25
N PRO A 361 13.31 2.25 3.96
CA PRO A 361 12.14 2.22 3.07
C PRO A 361 11.29 0.96 3.17
N ARG A 362 11.89 -0.20 3.44
CA ARG A 362 11.18 -1.48 3.39
C ARG A 362 11.03 -2.18 4.73
N ARG A 363 11.47 -1.57 5.84
CA ARG A 363 11.37 -2.21 7.17
C ARG A 363 11.39 -1.24 8.33
N LEU A 364 10.68 -1.62 9.38
CA LEU A 364 10.83 -1.08 10.72
C LEU A 364 11.27 -2.22 11.63
N ALA A 365 12.30 -2.00 12.45
CA ALA A 365 12.82 -3.04 13.32
C ALA A 365 13.12 -2.50 14.72
N VAL A 366 12.97 -3.36 15.73
CA VAL A 366 13.41 -3.11 17.10
C VAL A 366 14.31 -4.24 17.58
N LEU A 367 15.44 -3.87 18.14
CA LEU A 367 16.39 -4.76 18.79
C LEU A 367 16.43 -4.41 20.29
N ILE A 368 16.13 -5.39 21.14
CA ILE A 368 16.15 -5.22 22.58
C ILE A 368 17.21 -6.14 23.16
N HIS A 369 18.19 -5.56 23.87
CA HIS A 369 19.28 -6.30 24.45
C HIS A 369 18.91 -6.80 25.85
N LYS A 370 19.27 -8.05 26.14
CA LYS A 370 19.08 -8.73 27.42
C LYS A 370 17.68 -8.57 28.01
N LEU A 371 16.68 -8.87 27.21
CA LEU A 371 15.30 -8.88 27.64
C LEU A 371 15.07 -10.05 28.61
N THR A 372 14.47 -9.77 29.77
CA THR A 372 14.25 -10.78 30.81
C THR A 372 13.13 -11.76 30.41
N PRO A 373 13.34 -13.11 30.50
CA PRO A 373 12.39 -14.09 30.01
C PRO A 373 11.13 -14.24 30.85
N ILE A 374 11.17 -13.85 32.12
CA ILE A 374 10.05 -13.94 33.06
C ILE A 374 9.89 -12.61 33.77
N THR A 375 8.67 -12.11 33.83
CA THR A 375 8.29 -10.95 34.64
C THR A 375 7.35 -11.37 35.75
N THR A 376 7.44 -10.66 36.88
CA THR A 376 6.54 -10.87 38.01
C THR A 376 5.53 -9.75 38.11
N GLN A 377 4.28 -10.06 37.90
CA GLN A 377 3.19 -9.14 38.14
C GLN A 377 2.89 -9.14 39.63
N LYS A 378 3.17 -8.01 40.29
CA LYS A 378 2.92 -7.90 41.75
C LYS A 378 1.44 -8.08 42.04
N ALA A 379 1.17 -8.68 43.18
CA ALA A 379 -0.17 -8.72 43.74
C ALA A 379 -0.77 -7.28 43.74
N SER A 380 -1.96 -7.14 43.25
CA SER A 380 -2.66 -5.84 43.19
C SER A 380 -4.08 -5.98 43.72
N GLU A 381 -4.53 -4.92 44.40
CA GLU A 381 -5.92 -4.81 44.84
C GLU A 381 -6.61 -3.66 44.04
N LYS A 382 -7.66 -4.01 43.33
CA LYS A 382 -8.46 -3.02 42.60
C LYS A 382 -9.81 -2.82 43.30
N LYS A 383 -10.13 -1.58 43.69
CA LYS A 383 -11.40 -1.25 44.30
C LYS A 383 -12.56 -1.53 43.35
N GLY A 384 -13.51 -2.31 43.77
CA GLY A 384 -14.77 -2.60 43.09
C GLY A 384 -15.97 -1.83 43.71
N PRO A 385 -17.19 -2.26 43.42
CA PRO A 385 -18.41 -1.61 43.94
C PRO A 385 -18.60 -1.81 45.45
N PRO A 386 -19.45 -1.00 46.08
CA PRO A 386 -19.86 -1.19 47.47
C PRO A 386 -20.58 -2.54 47.62
N ILE A 387 -20.32 -3.25 48.72
CA ILE A 387 -20.97 -4.54 49.04
C ILE A 387 -22.50 -4.40 49.09
N ALA A 388 -23.00 -3.28 49.64
CA ALA A 388 -24.44 -3.00 49.74
C ALA A 388 -25.14 -2.90 48.36
N SER A 389 -24.43 -2.67 47.27
CA SER A 389 -25.01 -2.68 45.91
C SER A 389 -25.03 -4.08 45.29
N LEU A 390 -24.17 -5.00 45.77
CA LEU A 390 -24.03 -6.35 45.25
C LEU A 390 -24.89 -7.39 45.96
N PHE A 391 -25.25 -7.10 47.22
CA PHE A 391 -26.03 -8.02 48.08
C PHE A 391 -27.18 -7.27 48.73
N THR A 392 -28.25 -7.98 48.97
CA THR A 392 -29.41 -7.51 49.78
C THR A 392 -29.08 -7.53 51.26
N GLU A 393 -29.94 -6.94 52.11
CA GLU A 393 -29.80 -7.02 53.56
C GLU A 393 -29.87 -8.47 54.12
N SER A 394 -30.54 -9.38 53.39
CA SER A 394 -30.58 -10.81 53.69
C SER A 394 -29.29 -11.56 53.27
N GLY A 395 -28.35 -10.92 52.58
CA GLY A 395 -27.11 -11.52 52.08
C GLY A 395 -27.23 -12.18 50.72
N GLU A 396 -28.39 -12.22 50.11
CA GLU A 396 -28.59 -12.74 48.76
C GLU A 396 -28.01 -11.81 47.69
N VAL A 397 -27.58 -12.36 46.54
CA VAL A 397 -27.02 -11.57 45.43
C VAL A 397 -28.11 -10.72 44.81
N SER A 398 -27.92 -9.39 44.79
CA SER A 398 -28.83 -8.42 44.14
C SER A 398 -28.83 -8.57 42.62
N SER A 399 -29.80 -7.95 41.91
CA SER A 399 -29.83 -7.94 40.45
C SER A 399 -28.58 -7.26 39.86
N GLN A 400 -28.03 -6.23 40.51
CA GLN A 400 -26.74 -5.62 40.12
C GLN A 400 -25.58 -6.57 40.41
N GLY A 401 -25.62 -7.28 41.54
CA GLY A 401 -24.64 -8.29 41.89
C GLY A 401 -24.59 -9.44 40.87
N GLN A 402 -25.74 -9.94 40.43
CA GLN A 402 -25.82 -10.97 39.41
C GLN A 402 -25.15 -10.56 38.09
N GLN A 403 -25.44 -9.36 37.61
CA GLN A 403 -24.79 -8.83 36.39
C GLN A 403 -23.29 -8.66 36.57
N PHE A 404 -22.89 -8.16 37.73
CA PHE A 404 -21.48 -7.94 38.06
C PHE A 404 -20.68 -9.24 38.15
N PHE A 405 -21.15 -10.24 38.90
CA PHE A 405 -20.47 -11.54 39.07
C PHE A 405 -20.49 -12.35 37.77
N SER A 406 -21.58 -12.31 37.01
CA SER A 406 -21.63 -12.94 35.67
C SER A 406 -20.58 -12.37 34.72
N ALA A 407 -20.34 -11.05 34.73
CA ALA A 407 -19.29 -10.39 33.95
C ALA A 407 -17.88 -10.81 34.37
N GLN A 408 -17.72 -11.33 35.60
CA GLN A 408 -16.45 -11.86 36.12
C GLN A 408 -16.39 -13.40 36.05
N HIS A 409 -17.33 -14.03 35.35
CA HIS A 409 -17.46 -15.50 35.27
C HIS A 409 -17.53 -16.23 36.63
N VAL A 410 -18.14 -15.57 37.61
CA VAL A 410 -18.34 -16.11 38.95
C VAL A 410 -19.85 -16.25 39.20
N VAL A 411 -20.24 -17.38 39.79
CA VAL A 411 -21.62 -17.64 40.18
C VAL A 411 -21.66 -17.66 41.70
N LEU A 412 -22.40 -16.73 42.29
CA LEU A 412 -22.64 -16.65 43.73
C LEU A 412 -24.14 -16.55 43.98
N SER A 413 -24.61 -17.16 45.04
CA SER A 413 -25.99 -17.04 45.54
C SER A 413 -26.07 -16.19 46.79
N HIS A 414 -25.04 -16.25 47.62
CA HIS A 414 -25.01 -15.57 48.91
C HIS A 414 -23.65 -14.92 49.22
N ARG A 415 -23.65 -13.87 50.03
CA ARG A 415 -22.46 -13.08 50.44
C ARG A 415 -21.36 -13.95 51.08
N GLU A 416 -21.73 -14.96 51.87
CA GLU A 416 -20.81 -15.83 52.58
C GLU A 416 -19.92 -16.60 51.62
N GLU A 417 -20.39 -16.91 50.42
CA GLU A 417 -19.66 -17.62 49.39
C GLU A 417 -18.47 -16.79 48.85
N LEU A 418 -18.46 -15.45 49.02
CA LEU A 418 -17.31 -14.61 48.66
C LEU A 418 -16.01 -15.08 49.34
N SER A 419 -16.08 -15.61 50.56
CA SER A 419 -14.91 -16.11 51.26
C SER A 419 -14.25 -17.33 50.62
N GLN A 420 -14.97 -18.03 49.76
CA GLN A 420 -14.47 -19.19 49.02
C GLN A 420 -13.70 -18.78 47.76
N HIS A 421 -13.83 -17.49 47.34
CA HIS A 421 -13.19 -16.97 46.17
C HIS A 421 -11.99 -16.10 46.54
N THR A 422 -10.78 -16.65 46.43
CA THR A 422 -9.51 -15.98 46.76
C THR A 422 -9.22 -14.74 45.95
N GLN A 423 -9.96 -14.52 44.86
CA GLN A 423 -9.84 -13.34 43.98
C GLN A 423 -10.59 -12.12 44.52
N PHE A 424 -11.32 -12.25 45.63
CA PHE A 424 -12.06 -11.16 46.24
C PHE A 424 -11.66 -10.92 47.68
N ALA A 425 -11.69 -9.67 48.11
CA ALA A 425 -11.61 -9.26 49.51
C ALA A 425 -12.59 -8.15 49.81
N ILE A 426 -13.09 -8.08 51.01
CA ILE A 426 -13.88 -6.97 51.52
C ILE A 426 -12.95 -6.03 52.28
N ARG A 427 -13.02 -4.74 51.97
CA ARG A 427 -12.30 -3.64 52.67
C ARG A 427 -13.27 -2.54 53.08
N VAL A 428 -13.09 -1.99 54.25
CA VAL A 428 -13.88 -0.88 54.75
C VAL A 428 -13.15 0.44 54.46
N ILE A 429 -13.80 1.33 53.74
CA ILE A 429 -13.30 2.68 53.45
C ILE A 429 -14.40 3.67 53.85
N ASN A 430 -14.09 4.60 54.74
CA ASN A 430 -15.05 5.62 55.26
C ASN A 430 -16.38 4.98 55.73
N GLN A 431 -16.28 3.90 56.51
CA GLN A 431 -17.42 3.15 57.07
C GLN A 431 -18.31 2.44 56.02
N VAL A 432 -17.86 2.33 54.76
CA VAL A 432 -18.53 1.61 53.67
C VAL A 432 -17.69 0.40 53.29
N GLU A 433 -18.31 -0.78 53.22
CA GLU A 433 -17.66 -1.99 52.70
C GLU A 433 -17.62 -2.00 51.18
N TYR A 434 -16.45 -2.22 50.62
CA TYR A 434 -16.22 -2.38 49.18
C TYR A 434 -15.67 -3.74 48.86
N LEU A 435 -16.07 -4.30 47.72
CA LEU A 435 -15.43 -5.44 47.14
C LEU A 435 -14.10 -5.01 46.52
N PHE A 436 -13.03 -5.77 46.78
CA PHE A 436 -11.73 -5.58 46.11
C PHE A 436 -11.41 -6.83 45.31
N PHE A 437 -10.90 -6.61 44.12
CA PHE A 437 -10.31 -7.65 43.31
C PHE A 437 -8.86 -7.86 43.73
N LEU A 438 -8.54 -9.08 44.13
CA LEU A 438 -7.19 -9.49 44.44
C LEU A 438 -6.60 -10.17 43.20
N THR A 439 -5.56 -9.60 42.64
CA THR A 439 -4.75 -10.28 41.65
C THR A 439 -3.52 -10.84 42.38
N PRO A 440 -3.34 -12.15 42.46
CA PRO A 440 -2.16 -12.73 43.12
C PRO A 440 -0.89 -12.39 42.35
N GLU A 441 0.23 -12.46 43.02
CA GLU A 441 1.52 -12.38 42.37
C GLU A 441 1.69 -13.59 41.44
N THR A 442 1.87 -13.30 40.14
CA THR A 442 2.01 -14.33 39.11
C THR A 442 3.23 -14.05 38.26
N SER A 443 3.99 -15.08 38.00
CA SER A 443 5.09 -15.03 37.04
C SER A 443 4.54 -15.31 35.64
N ILE A 444 4.84 -14.42 34.70
CA ILE A 444 4.39 -14.54 33.31
C ILE A 444 5.63 -14.59 32.41
N GLU A 445 5.63 -15.52 31.47
CA GLU A 445 6.69 -15.60 30.46
C GLU A 445 6.60 -14.40 29.51
N THR A 446 7.71 -13.67 29.33
CA THR A 446 7.81 -12.52 28.43
C THR A 446 7.45 -12.91 27.00
N ALA A 447 7.86 -14.11 26.56
CA ALA A 447 7.50 -14.64 25.25
C ALA A 447 5.98 -14.68 25.01
N LYS A 448 5.20 -15.05 26.04
CA LYS A 448 3.73 -15.08 25.97
C LYS A 448 3.16 -13.68 25.82
N ILE A 449 3.64 -12.73 26.62
CA ILE A 449 3.21 -11.32 26.57
C ILE A 449 3.48 -10.75 25.17
N LEU A 450 4.70 -10.95 24.65
CA LEU A 450 5.08 -10.45 23.34
C LEU A 450 4.23 -11.05 22.22
N THR A 451 3.98 -12.36 22.26
CA THR A 451 3.15 -13.06 21.26
C THR A 451 1.71 -12.52 21.24
N GLU A 452 1.15 -12.20 22.39
CA GLU A 452 -0.23 -11.71 22.51
C GLU A 452 -0.36 -10.20 22.20
N GLU A 453 0.62 -9.39 22.58
CA GLU A 453 0.52 -7.94 22.53
C GLU A 453 1.15 -7.29 21.29
N LEU A 454 2.23 -7.86 20.71
CA LEU A 454 2.87 -7.28 19.52
C LEU A 454 1.94 -7.16 18.32
N PRO A 455 1.12 -8.15 17.95
CA PRO A 455 0.17 -7.99 16.85
C PRO A 455 -0.80 -6.83 17.10
N LYS A 456 -1.36 -6.72 18.32
CA LYS A 456 -2.25 -5.61 18.70
C LYS A 456 -1.56 -4.27 18.59
N LEU A 457 -0.31 -4.18 19.07
CA LEU A 457 0.51 -2.98 19.02
C LEU A 457 0.74 -2.53 17.57
N ILE A 458 1.11 -3.43 16.67
CA ILE A 458 1.33 -3.13 15.26
C ILE A 458 0.04 -2.62 14.59
N HIS A 459 -1.11 -3.18 14.91
CA HIS A 459 -2.41 -2.69 14.44
C HIS A 459 -2.74 -1.26 14.92
N THR A 460 -2.23 -0.85 16.09
CA THR A 460 -2.47 0.51 16.61
C THR A 460 -1.60 1.58 15.99
N MET A 461 -0.56 1.21 15.23
CA MET A 461 0.32 2.18 14.57
C MET A 461 -0.46 3.08 13.61
N LYS A 462 -0.18 4.38 13.68
CA LYS A 462 -0.87 5.41 12.90
C LYS A 462 0.08 6.00 11.86
N PHE A 463 -0.38 6.02 10.63
CA PHE A 463 0.28 6.69 9.52
C PHE A 463 -0.69 7.70 8.90
N PRO A 464 -0.21 8.75 8.23
CA PRO A 464 -1.07 9.73 7.55
C PRO A 464 -2.05 9.08 6.58
N LYS A 465 -1.60 8.01 5.89
CA LYS A 465 -2.45 7.15 5.06
C LYS A 465 -2.12 5.69 5.33
N LYS A 466 -3.16 4.86 5.34
CA LYS A 466 -3.09 3.42 5.45
C LYS A 466 -3.87 2.76 4.33
N MET A 467 -3.55 1.52 4.03
CA MET A 467 -4.21 0.71 3.02
C MET A 467 -4.48 -0.71 3.51
N ILE A 468 -5.49 -1.32 2.93
CA ILE A 468 -5.71 -2.76 2.96
C ILE A 468 -5.12 -3.33 1.67
N TRP A 469 -4.47 -4.50 1.72
CA TRP A 469 -3.87 -5.13 0.53
C TRP A 469 -4.30 -6.57 0.30
N ASP A 470 -4.94 -7.20 1.28
CA ASP A 470 -5.41 -8.58 1.19
C ASP A 470 -6.77 -8.76 1.91
N MET A 471 -7.24 -10.00 1.96
CA MET A 471 -8.53 -10.36 2.57
C MET A 471 -8.49 -10.41 4.10
N SER A 472 -7.33 -10.24 4.74
CA SER A 472 -7.22 -10.24 6.22
C SER A 472 -7.82 -8.98 6.84
N GLY A 473 -7.98 -7.91 6.07
CA GLY A 473 -8.48 -6.62 6.55
C GLY A 473 -7.46 -5.84 7.40
N VAL A 474 -6.20 -6.28 7.44
CA VAL A 474 -5.13 -5.54 8.12
C VAL A 474 -4.84 -4.24 7.39
N GLU A 475 -4.80 -3.15 8.16
CA GLU A 475 -4.44 -1.84 7.67
C GLU A 475 -3.03 -1.46 8.10
N TYR A 476 -2.17 -1.10 7.15
CA TYR A 476 -0.82 -0.60 7.41
C TYR A 476 -0.43 0.46 6.36
N ALA A 477 0.71 1.15 6.59
CA ALA A 477 1.17 2.18 5.65
C ALA A 477 1.40 1.66 4.22
N ARG A 478 1.98 0.46 4.11
CA ARG A 478 2.17 -0.32 2.87
C ARG A 478 2.06 -1.80 3.19
N PRO A 479 1.85 -2.68 2.20
CA PRO A 479 1.68 -4.11 2.43
C PRO A 479 2.82 -4.69 3.25
N ILE A 480 2.51 -5.33 4.38
CA ILE A 480 3.48 -6.13 5.13
C ILE A 480 3.75 -7.40 4.32
N ARG A 481 5.02 -7.77 4.14
CA ARG A 481 5.46 -8.89 3.32
C ARG A 481 6.16 -9.98 4.10
N TRP A 482 6.83 -9.63 5.19
CA TRP A 482 7.48 -10.59 6.06
C TRP A 482 7.55 -10.05 7.49
N LEU A 483 7.71 -10.98 8.43
CA LEU A 483 7.95 -10.69 9.84
C LEU A 483 9.15 -11.51 10.30
N VAL A 484 10.12 -10.85 10.96
CA VAL A 484 11.11 -11.54 11.76
C VAL A 484 10.79 -11.28 13.22
N ALA A 485 10.65 -12.34 14.00
CA ALA A 485 10.51 -12.24 15.45
C ALA A 485 11.34 -13.33 16.10
N LEU A 486 12.43 -12.93 16.73
CA LEU A 486 13.37 -13.84 17.40
C LEU A 486 13.54 -13.43 18.86
N TYR A 487 13.48 -14.39 19.77
CA TYR A 487 13.84 -14.21 21.17
C TYR A 487 14.93 -15.22 21.53
N GLY A 488 16.15 -14.73 21.75
CA GLY A 488 17.35 -15.55 21.66
C GLY A 488 17.48 -16.15 20.25
N ASN A 489 17.68 -17.46 20.16
CA ASN A 489 17.79 -18.15 18.88
C ASN A 489 16.45 -18.73 18.38
N ASP A 490 15.37 -18.55 19.11
CA ASP A 490 14.08 -19.15 18.82
C ASP A 490 13.12 -18.15 18.15
N ILE A 491 12.27 -18.67 17.26
CA ILE A 491 11.21 -17.88 16.63
C ILE A 491 10.09 -17.64 17.64
N LEU A 492 9.73 -16.38 17.86
CA LEU A 492 8.53 -16.03 18.61
C LEU A 492 7.30 -16.17 17.68
N PRO A 493 6.34 -17.05 17.99
CA PRO A 493 5.20 -17.31 17.12
C PRO A 493 4.19 -16.16 17.21
N LEU A 494 4.20 -15.28 16.22
CA LEU A 494 3.19 -14.23 16.06
C LEU A 494 2.76 -14.12 14.61
N THR A 495 1.55 -13.60 14.38
CA THR A 495 0.96 -13.51 13.05
C THR A 495 0.26 -12.16 12.89
N ILE A 496 0.42 -11.53 11.72
CA ILE A 496 -0.28 -10.31 11.32
C ILE A 496 -0.96 -10.57 9.97
N GLY A 497 -2.29 -10.60 9.97
CA GLY A 497 -3.05 -10.99 8.78
C GLY A 497 -2.70 -12.41 8.34
N SER A 498 -2.21 -12.57 7.13
CA SER A 498 -1.75 -13.83 6.57
C SER A 498 -0.26 -14.13 6.84
N ILE A 499 0.49 -13.18 7.42
CA ILE A 499 1.95 -13.26 7.56
C ILE A 499 2.32 -13.78 8.94
N SER A 500 2.97 -14.95 9.00
CA SER A 500 3.52 -15.52 10.23
C SER A 500 4.99 -15.12 10.39
N ALA A 501 5.41 -14.91 11.63
CA ALA A 501 6.79 -14.62 11.96
C ALA A 501 7.71 -15.80 11.62
N SER A 502 8.90 -15.46 11.15
CA SER A 502 9.97 -16.39 10.81
C SER A 502 11.32 -15.79 11.21
N ARG A 503 12.41 -16.42 10.78
CA ARG A 503 13.75 -15.85 10.87
C ARG A 503 14.24 -15.27 9.54
N ASN A 504 13.37 -15.23 8.52
CA ASN A 504 13.76 -14.85 7.17
C ASN A 504 13.46 -13.36 6.91
N THR A 505 14.48 -12.63 6.49
CA THR A 505 14.40 -11.25 6.03
C THR A 505 14.78 -11.15 4.56
N GLN A 506 14.66 -9.96 3.97
CA GLN A 506 14.97 -9.72 2.56
C GLN A 506 16.18 -8.79 2.43
N GLY A 507 17.07 -9.07 1.50
CA GLY A 507 18.13 -8.17 1.10
C GLY A 507 17.63 -6.96 0.30
N HIS A 508 18.58 -6.18 -0.24
CA HIS A 508 18.25 -5.02 -1.07
C HIS A 508 17.52 -5.45 -2.35
N ARG A 509 16.40 -4.79 -2.67
CA ARG A 509 15.49 -5.19 -3.77
C ARG A 509 16.19 -5.41 -5.11
N GLN A 510 17.17 -4.57 -5.45
CA GLN A 510 17.86 -4.63 -6.75
C GLN A 510 19.28 -5.15 -6.64
N LEU A 511 20.06 -4.71 -5.62
CA LEU A 511 21.47 -5.05 -5.50
C LEU A 511 21.68 -6.49 -5.01
N ASP A 512 20.80 -6.98 -4.12
CA ASP A 512 20.86 -8.35 -3.61
C ASP A 512 19.47 -8.81 -3.11
N PRO A 513 18.58 -9.26 -3.99
CA PRO A 513 17.19 -9.61 -3.66
C PRO A 513 17.03 -10.96 -2.93
N ARG A 514 18.11 -11.51 -2.36
CA ARG A 514 18.03 -12.80 -1.67
C ARG A 514 17.22 -12.72 -0.39
N THR A 515 16.53 -13.81 -0.08
CA THR A 515 16.02 -14.08 1.27
C THR A 515 17.18 -14.53 2.16
N LEU A 516 17.30 -13.90 3.33
CA LEU A 516 18.36 -14.14 4.30
C LEU A 516 17.77 -14.74 5.57
N SER A 517 18.47 -15.69 6.17
CA SER A 517 18.07 -16.29 7.44
C SER A 517 18.89 -15.69 8.58
N ILE A 518 18.23 -15.08 9.57
CA ILE A 518 18.83 -14.52 10.76
C ILE A 518 18.99 -15.63 11.80
N SER A 519 20.23 -15.93 12.19
CA SER A 519 20.50 -16.99 13.17
C SER A 519 20.15 -16.55 14.59
N SER A 520 20.52 -15.33 14.95
CA SER A 520 20.21 -14.71 16.25
C SER A 520 20.01 -13.19 16.08
N PRO A 521 19.36 -12.50 17.04
CA PRO A 521 19.21 -11.04 17.00
C PRO A 521 20.54 -10.29 16.84
N LYS A 522 21.64 -10.81 17.35
CA LYS A 522 22.99 -10.19 17.27
C LYS A 522 23.52 -10.13 15.84
N ASP A 523 23.13 -11.09 15.00
CA ASP A 523 23.63 -11.20 13.62
C ASP A 523 22.84 -10.30 12.65
N TYR A 524 21.78 -9.66 13.13
CA TYR A 524 20.80 -8.94 12.28
C TYR A 524 21.44 -7.86 11.40
N LEU A 525 22.18 -6.94 12.00
CA LEU A 525 22.76 -5.81 11.27
C LEU A 525 23.81 -6.27 10.25
N ASP A 526 24.68 -7.21 10.63
CA ASP A 526 25.74 -7.72 9.77
C ASP A 526 25.18 -8.58 8.62
N THR A 527 24.17 -9.39 8.90
CA THR A 527 23.48 -10.18 7.87
C THR A 527 22.87 -9.28 6.81
N LEU A 528 22.14 -8.23 7.19
CA LEU A 528 21.54 -7.29 6.25
C LEU A 528 22.59 -6.47 5.49
N ARG A 529 23.66 -6.06 6.15
CA ARG A 529 24.78 -5.36 5.50
C ARG A 529 25.42 -6.22 4.41
N SER A 530 25.55 -7.53 4.62
CA SER A 530 26.09 -8.46 3.61
C SER A 530 25.24 -8.55 2.34
N ALA A 531 23.98 -8.11 2.43
CA ALA A 531 23.02 -8.07 1.33
C ALA A 531 22.63 -6.63 0.95
N CYS A 532 23.59 -5.71 1.05
CA CYS A 532 23.44 -4.30 0.64
C CYS A 532 22.33 -3.54 1.37
N VAL A 533 22.05 -3.87 2.63
CA VAL A 533 21.08 -3.15 3.47
C VAL A 533 21.75 -2.61 4.72
N ILE A 534 21.87 -1.31 4.83
CA ILE A 534 22.32 -0.60 6.02
C ILE A 534 21.07 -0.19 6.81
N VAL A 535 20.74 -0.96 7.85
CA VAL A 535 19.48 -0.78 8.58
C VAL A 535 19.48 0.49 9.42
N SER A 536 20.64 0.85 10.00
CA SER A 536 20.80 2.03 10.85
C SER A 536 20.65 3.32 10.06
N GLN A 537 19.60 4.09 10.33
CA GLN A 537 19.38 5.42 9.75
C GLN A 537 20.51 6.39 10.10
N LYS A 538 21.07 6.30 11.30
CA LYS A 538 22.20 7.11 11.72
C LYS A 538 23.44 6.84 10.87
N GLU A 539 23.76 5.58 10.64
CA GLU A 539 24.88 5.20 9.80
C GLU A 539 24.70 5.63 8.35
N ARG A 540 23.48 5.47 7.78
CA ARG A 540 23.20 5.96 6.43
C ARG A 540 23.40 7.48 6.34
N GLN A 541 22.98 8.24 7.35
CA GLN A 541 23.23 9.68 7.41
C GLN A 541 24.71 10.00 7.41
N GLU A 542 25.49 9.32 8.26
CA GLU A 542 26.95 9.50 8.35
C GLU A 542 27.65 9.22 7.00
N ILE A 543 27.22 8.17 6.29
CA ILE A 543 27.75 7.84 4.95
C ILE A 543 27.42 8.94 3.94
N ILE A 544 26.18 9.45 3.92
CA ILE A 544 25.75 10.52 3.01
C ILE A 544 26.55 11.79 3.30
N GLU A 545 26.60 12.22 4.55
CA GLU A 545 27.31 13.45 4.94
C GLU A 545 28.83 13.36 4.67
N HIS A 546 29.42 12.21 4.96
CA HIS A 546 30.84 11.98 4.67
C HIS A 546 31.10 12.01 3.16
N GLY A 547 30.26 11.33 2.37
CA GLY A 547 30.35 11.32 0.92
C GLY A 547 30.20 12.70 0.30
N LEU A 548 29.26 13.52 0.79
CA LEU A 548 29.08 14.91 0.34
C LEU A 548 30.36 15.74 0.65
N ARG A 549 30.90 15.64 1.86
CA ARG A 549 32.13 16.36 2.25
C ARG A 549 33.33 15.92 1.43
N ALA A 550 33.44 14.64 1.07
CA ALA A 550 34.54 14.11 0.24
C ALA A 550 34.57 14.70 -1.18
N HIS A 551 33.46 15.25 -1.69
CA HIS A 551 33.38 15.94 -2.97
C HIS A 551 33.71 17.45 -2.86
N SER A 552 34.05 17.96 -1.68
CA SER A 552 34.47 19.34 -1.50
C SER A 552 35.83 19.59 -2.15
N SER A 553 35.99 20.74 -2.82
CA SER A 553 37.25 21.20 -3.41
C SER A 553 37.34 22.72 -3.30
N PRO A 554 38.48 23.36 -3.64
CA PRO A 554 38.57 24.82 -3.61
C PRO A 554 37.53 25.55 -4.46
N THR A 555 36.95 24.87 -5.44
CA THR A 555 35.96 25.44 -6.36
C THR A 555 34.54 24.86 -6.19
N ILE A 556 34.37 23.85 -5.32
CA ILE A 556 33.10 23.18 -5.08
C ILE A 556 32.83 23.09 -3.59
N THR A 557 31.75 23.67 -3.13
CA THR A 557 31.28 23.55 -1.74
C THR A 557 29.92 22.84 -1.75
N PRO A 558 29.82 21.66 -1.11
CA PRO A 558 28.53 20.96 -1.00
C PRO A 558 27.53 21.77 -0.18
N ILE A 559 26.30 21.83 -0.62
CA ILE A 559 25.19 22.40 0.16
C ILE A 559 24.67 21.31 1.08
N MET A 560 24.90 21.49 2.39
CA MET A 560 24.46 20.54 3.42
C MET A 560 23.04 20.87 3.88
N ASP A 561 22.06 20.61 3.01
CA ASP A 561 20.65 20.79 3.36
C ASP A 561 20.19 19.64 4.27
N SER A 562 19.91 19.95 5.52
CA SER A 562 19.57 18.95 6.54
C SER A 562 18.24 18.23 6.22
N GLN A 563 17.26 18.95 5.65
CA GLN A 563 15.97 18.37 5.31
C GLN A 563 16.10 17.39 4.13
N LEU A 564 16.88 17.76 3.12
CA LEU A 564 17.13 16.90 1.96
C LEU A 564 17.97 15.68 2.35
N ILE A 565 18.96 15.84 3.23
CA ILE A 565 19.76 14.73 3.77
C ILE A 565 18.84 13.76 4.54
N GLU A 566 18.00 14.27 5.44
CA GLU A 566 17.05 13.45 6.20
C GLU A 566 16.11 12.67 5.28
N GLU A 567 15.52 13.33 4.28
CA GLU A 567 14.66 12.68 3.30
C GLU A 567 15.41 11.58 2.55
N THR A 568 16.64 11.85 2.11
CA THR A 568 17.49 10.88 1.40
C THR A 568 17.83 9.66 2.27
N VAL A 569 18.09 9.85 3.56
CA VAL A 569 18.34 8.76 4.52
C VAL A 569 17.17 7.76 4.54
N PHE A 570 15.94 8.24 4.39
CA PHE A 570 14.74 7.41 4.42
C PHE A 570 14.25 6.96 3.03
N LEU A 571 14.93 7.38 1.96
CA LEU A 571 14.67 6.90 0.59
C LEU A 571 15.59 5.74 0.17
N THR A 572 16.68 5.49 0.88
CA THR A 572 17.69 4.49 0.48
C THR A 572 18.02 3.52 1.60
N GLU A 573 18.34 2.27 1.22
CA GLU A 573 18.90 1.25 2.13
C GLU A 573 20.41 1.11 1.98
N HIS A 574 20.98 1.58 0.84
CA HIS A 574 22.42 1.51 0.54
C HIS A 574 22.90 2.82 -0.12
N PRO A 575 23.15 3.87 0.69
CA PRO A 575 23.52 5.17 0.15
C PRO A 575 24.91 5.15 -0.48
N PHE A 576 25.03 5.81 -1.64
CA PHE A 576 26.28 6.06 -2.31
C PHE A 576 26.24 7.46 -2.95
N VAL A 577 27.24 8.30 -2.63
CA VAL A 577 27.31 9.67 -3.13
C VAL A 577 28.14 9.72 -4.40
N THR A 578 27.56 10.25 -5.49
CA THR A 578 28.21 10.46 -6.78
C THR A 578 28.18 11.93 -7.17
N CYS A 579 29.09 12.35 -8.04
CA CYS A 579 29.15 13.71 -8.57
C CYS A 579 28.83 13.71 -10.07
N GLY A 580 27.75 14.36 -10.45
CA GLY A 580 27.38 14.60 -11.85
C GLY A 580 27.83 15.99 -12.31
N LYS A 581 28.00 16.17 -13.64
CA LYS A 581 28.26 17.46 -14.28
C LYS A 581 27.11 17.80 -15.24
N PHE A 582 26.73 19.03 -15.29
CA PHE A 582 25.75 19.55 -16.25
C PHE A 582 26.29 20.80 -16.94
N SER A 583 25.68 21.17 -18.08
CA SER A 583 26.10 22.35 -18.84
C SER A 583 25.80 23.64 -18.08
N SER A 584 26.72 24.61 -18.15
CA SER A 584 26.52 25.95 -17.59
C SER A 584 25.30 26.68 -18.15
N THR A 585 24.77 26.28 -19.31
CA THR A 585 23.54 26.80 -19.88
C THR A 585 22.30 26.58 -19.01
N PHE A 586 22.33 25.66 -18.08
CA PHE A 586 21.25 25.45 -17.10
C PHE A 586 21.34 26.41 -15.89
N CYS A 587 22.40 27.19 -15.78
CA CYS A 587 22.60 28.18 -14.70
C CYS A 587 22.18 29.59 -15.08
N SER A 588 21.77 29.80 -16.31
CA SER A 588 21.27 31.09 -16.88
C SER A 588 19.76 31.00 -17.01
#